data_ca405026b3b17e7cba5731e02bddabd7
#
_entry.id   ca405026b3b17e7cba5731e02bddabd7
#
_cell.length_a   1.000
_cell.length_b   1.000
_cell.length_c   1.000
_cell.angle_alpha   90.00
_cell.angle_beta   90.00
_cell.angle_gamma   90.00
#
_symmetry.space_group_name_H-M   'P 1'
#
loop_
_entity.id
_entity.type
_entity.pdbx_description
1 polymer ?
#
loop_
_entity_poly.entity_id
_entity_poly.type
_entity_poly.pdbx_seq_one_letter_code
_entity_poly.pdbx_strand_id
1 'polypeptide(L)'
;MSSKTSIEARVAAKEGVYDQIAPEIDPHGDPVFKVAFETSEGVKIFEVTSEEYYRLEVGMQGLLTYKGNEIVSFGKWIRPFKI
;
A
#
# COMPACT_ATOMS: atom_id res chain seq x y z
N MET A 1 8.38 21.51 -5.62
CA MET A 1 6.98 21.28 -5.28
C MET A 1 6.59 19.84 -5.57
N SER A 2 6.07 19.17 -4.59
CA SER A 2 5.69 17.79 -4.79
C SER A 2 4.22 17.72 -5.12
N SER A 3 3.85 16.76 -5.95
CA SER A 3 2.49 16.60 -6.35
C SER A 3 2.07 15.16 -6.09
N LYS A 4 0.79 14.99 -5.85
CA LYS A 4 0.20 13.69 -5.65
C LYS A 4 -0.37 13.19 -6.95
N THR A 5 -0.35 11.89 -7.11
CA THR A 5 -0.94 11.23 -8.27
C THR A 5 -2.08 10.36 -7.79
N SER A 6 -3.20 10.45 -8.47
CA SER A 6 -4.35 9.61 -8.18
C SER A 6 -4.67 8.77 -9.40
N ILE A 7 -4.85 7.47 -9.19
CA ILE A 7 -5.08 6.55 -10.28
C ILE A 7 -5.93 5.39 -9.75
N GLU A 8 -6.80 4.89 -10.60
CA GLU A 8 -7.57 3.70 -10.25
C GLU A 8 -6.64 2.52 -10.06
N ALA A 9 -6.88 1.75 -9.01
CA ALA A 9 -6.02 0.64 -8.68
C ALA A 9 -6.81 -0.48 -8.05
N ARG A 10 -6.21 -1.66 -8.10
CA ARG A 10 -6.77 -2.86 -7.48
C ARG A 10 -5.67 -3.53 -6.69
N VAL A 11 -6.02 -3.99 -5.49
CA VAL A 11 -5.04 -4.72 -4.68
C VAL A 11 -4.75 -6.05 -5.37
N ALA A 12 -3.51 -6.21 -5.81
CA ALA A 12 -3.11 -7.41 -6.55
C ALA A 12 -2.48 -8.44 -5.63
N ALA A 13 -1.73 -8.00 -4.63
CA ALA A 13 -1.06 -8.91 -3.72
C ALA A 13 -0.70 -8.18 -2.45
N LYS A 14 -0.55 -8.96 -1.39
CA LYS A 14 -0.14 -8.43 -0.09
C LYS A 14 1.07 -9.23 0.38
N GLU A 15 2.05 -8.52 0.92
CA GLU A 15 3.24 -9.15 1.49
C GLU A 15 3.41 -8.68 2.91
N GLY A 16 3.47 -9.61 3.83
CA GLY A 16 3.67 -9.28 5.22
C GLY A 16 4.53 -10.33 5.87
N VAL A 17 4.78 -10.12 7.13
CA VAL A 17 5.71 -10.97 7.87
C VAL A 17 5.25 -12.43 7.86
N TYR A 18 3.93 -12.66 7.78
CA TYR A 18 3.43 -14.03 7.83
C TYR A 18 3.47 -14.73 6.49
N ASP A 19 3.70 -13.99 5.43
CA ASP A 19 3.72 -14.56 4.09
C ASP A 19 5.14 -14.79 3.62
N GLN A 20 6.12 -14.51 4.46
CA GLN A 20 7.50 -14.52 4.08
C GLN A 20 8.30 -15.51 4.90
N ILE A 21 9.16 -16.23 4.22
CA ILE A 21 10.14 -17.08 4.94
C ILE A 21 11.18 -16.18 5.60
N ALA A 22 11.55 -15.13 4.92
CA ALA A 22 12.53 -14.18 5.43
C ALA A 22 11.95 -12.79 5.32
N PRO A 23 11.12 -12.39 6.27
CA PRO A 23 10.46 -11.09 6.19
C PRO A 23 11.45 -9.95 6.29
N GLU A 24 11.12 -8.87 5.62
CA GLU A 24 11.91 -7.66 5.74
C GLU A 24 11.64 -7.00 7.08
N ILE A 25 12.68 -6.47 7.66
CA ILE A 25 12.60 -5.78 8.94
C ILE A 25 13.33 -4.47 8.77
N ASP A 26 12.71 -3.38 9.22
CA ASP A 26 13.34 -2.09 9.08
C ASP A 26 14.49 -1.98 10.10
N PRO A 27 15.28 -0.88 10.04
CA PRO A 27 16.44 -0.74 10.93
C PRO A 27 16.10 -0.75 12.40
N HIS A 28 14.84 -0.53 12.75
CA HIS A 28 14.41 -0.56 14.15
C HIS A 28 13.89 -1.93 14.57
N GLY A 29 13.86 -2.88 13.66
CA GLY A 29 13.41 -4.22 14.00
C GLY A 29 11.94 -4.45 13.81
N ASP A 30 11.21 -3.50 13.24
CA ASP A 30 9.78 -3.65 13.01
C ASP A 30 9.52 -4.35 11.69
N PRO A 31 8.50 -5.21 11.65
CA PRO A 31 8.18 -5.87 10.38
C PRO A 31 7.66 -4.87 9.36
N VAL A 32 7.96 -5.16 8.10
CA VAL A 32 7.57 -4.32 6.99
C VAL A 32 6.41 -5.00 6.26
N PHE A 33 5.34 -4.23 6.05
CA PHE A 33 4.17 -4.70 5.33
C PHE A 33 4.08 -3.97 4.01
N LYS A 34 3.87 -4.70 2.94
CA LYS A 34 3.79 -4.11 1.61
C LYS A 34 2.56 -4.61 0.88
N VAL A 35 2.01 -3.76 0.05
CA VAL A 35 0.85 -4.11 -0.77
C VAL A 35 1.13 -3.71 -2.21
N ALA A 36 0.86 -4.61 -3.12
CA ALA A 36 1.03 -4.36 -4.54
C ALA A 36 -0.32 -3.95 -5.12
N PHE A 37 -0.32 -2.84 -5.83
CA PHE A 37 -1.52 -2.31 -6.48
C PHE A 37 -1.35 -2.41 -7.99
N GLU A 38 -2.32 -2.98 -8.64
CA GLU A 38 -2.33 -3.05 -10.10
C GLU A 38 -3.03 -1.82 -10.64
N THR A 39 -2.37 -1.12 -11.55
CA THR A 39 -2.91 0.10 -12.15
C THR A 39 -2.75 0.02 -13.66
N SER A 40 -3.35 0.98 -14.35
CA SER A 40 -3.19 1.07 -15.80
C SER A 40 -1.73 1.34 -16.20
N GLU A 41 -0.92 1.78 -15.24
CA GLU A 41 0.50 2.06 -15.49
C GLU A 41 1.39 0.96 -14.95
N GLY A 42 0.82 -0.20 -14.61
CA GLY A 42 1.58 -1.31 -14.11
C GLY A 42 1.38 -1.51 -12.62
N VAL A 43 2.16 -2.40 -12.06
CA VAL A 43 2.07 -2.74 -10.64
C VAL A 43 2.93 -1.78 -9.85
N LYS A 44 2.37 -1.24 -8.78
CA LYS A 44 3.08 -0.36 -7.88
C LYS A 44 3.01 -0.92 -6.47
N ILE A 45 4.12 -0.93 -5.78
CA ILE A 45 4.21 -1.52 -4.45
C ILE A 45 4.49 -0.43 -3.43
N PHE A 46 3.70 -0.44 -2.36
CA PHE A 46 3.84 0.56 -1.31
C PHE A 46 3.91 -0.10 0.05
N GLU A 47 4.68 0.51 0.92
CA GLU A 47 4.75 0.11 2.31
C GLU A 47 3.57 0.70 3.06
N VAL A 48 2.93 -0.12 3.89
CA VAL A 48 1.76 0.31 4.64
C VAL A 48 1.94 -0.11 6.10
N THR A 49 1.10 0.43 6.96
CA THR A 49 1.11 0.02 8.37
C THR A 49 0.43 -1.34 8.49
N SER A 50 0.65 -2.00 9.63
CA SER A 50 0.01 -3.29 9.85
C SER A 50 -1.50 -3.15 9.84
N GLU A 51 -2.01 -2.07 10.40
CA GLU A 51 -3.45 -1.81 10.39
C GLU A 51 -3.98 -1.71 8.97
N GLU A 52 -3.28 -0.97 8.13
CA GLU A 52 -3.68 -0.82 6.74
C GLU A 52 -3.58 -2.15 6.00
N TYR A 53 -2.55 -2.91 6.30
CA TYR A 53 -2.34 -4.19 5.67
C TYR A 53 -3.53 -5.14 5.93
N TYR A 54 -3.96 -5.21 7.18
CA TYR A 54 -5.05 -6.12 7.52
C TYR A 54 -6.41 -5.61 7.09
N ARG A 55 -6.50 -4.33 6.78
CA ARG A 55 -7.74 -3.76 6.28
C ARG A 55 -7.95 -4.04 4.80
N LEU A 56 -6.87 -4.26 4.07
CA LEU A 56 -6.93 -4.48 2.64
C LEU A 56 -7.06 -5.95 2.31
N GLU A 57 -7.73 -6.23 1.20
CA GLU A 57 -7.85 -7.59 0.69
C GLU A 57 -7.60 -7.58 -0.80
N VAL A 58 -7.01 -8.66 -1.28
CA VAL A 58 -6.77 -8.81 -2.71
C VAL A 58 -8.10 -8.72 -3.45
N GLY A 59 -8.10 -7.90 -4.51
CA GLY A 59 -9.29 -7.68 -5.31
C GLY A 59 -10.01 -6.39 -5.02
N MET A 60 -9.69 -5.73 -3.91
CA MET A 60 -10.29 -4.43 -3.61
C MET A 60 -9.90 -3.41 -4.67
N GLN A 61 -10.86 -2.60 -5.08
CA GLN A 61 -10.64 -1.57 -6.09
C GLN A 61 -10.98 -0.22 -5.54
N GLY A 62 -10.21 0.78 -5.94
CA GLY A 62 -10.47 2.14 -5.51
C GLY A 62 -9.45 3.09 -6.08
N LEU A 63 -9.59 4.34 -5.70
CA LEU A 63 -8.67 5.37 -6.15
C LEU A 63 -7.44 5.37 -5.24
N LEU A 64 -6.29 5.14 -5.85
CA LEU A 64 -5.02 5.14 -5.16
C LEU A 64 -4.37 6.50 -5.35
N THR A 65 -4.01 7.13 -4.26
CA THR A 65 -3.28 8.40 -4.29
C THR A 65 -1.93 8.18 -3.64
N TYR A 66 -0.90 8.62 -4.33
CA TYR A 66 0.46 8.44 -3.82
C TYR A 66 1.32 9.62 -4.22
N LYS A 67 2.46 9.71 -3.59
CA LYS A 67 3.43 10.77 -3.84
C LYS A 67 4.80 10.12 -3.80
N GLY A 68 5.43 10.02 -4.97
CA GLY A 68 6.68 9.30 -5.06
C GLY A 68 6.50 7.85 -4.66
N ASN A 69 7.20 7.44 -3.62
CA ASN A 69 7.14 6.07 -3.13
C ASN A 69 6.23 5.90 -1.93
N GLU A 70 5.48 6.94 -1.58
CA GLU A 70 4.66 6.91 -0.38
C GLU A 70 3.20 6.92 -0.75
N ILE A 71 2.45 6.02 -0.14
CA ILE A 71 1.02 5.99 -0.32
C ILE A 71 0.38 7.09 0.52
N VAL A 72 -0.59 7.78 -0.08
CA VAL A 72 -1.34 8.81 0.63
C VAL A 72 -2.70 8.28 1.04
N SER A 73 -3.39 7.63 0.13
CA SER A 73 -4.71 7.08 0.43
C SER A 73 -5.07 6.04 -0.60
N PHE A 74 -6.03 5.21 -0.24
CA PHE A 74 -6.58 4.23 -1.17
C PHE A 74 -8.05 4.06 -0.83
N GLY A 75 -8.92 4.68 -1.64
CA GLY A 75 -10.35 4.61 -1.42
C GLY A 75 -10.72 5.05 -0.02
N LYS A 76 -11.50 4.24 0.65
CA LYS A 76 -11.90 4.50 2.03
C LYS A 76 -11.07 3.75 3.04
N TRP A 77 -10.11 2.96 2.58
CA TRP A 77 -9.48 1.97 3.44
C TRP A 77 -8.15 2.43 4.00
N ILE A 78 -7.47 3.34 3.34
CA ILE A 78 -6.18 3.85 3.79
C ILE A 78 -6.28 5.35 3.88
N ARG A 79 -6.11 5.86 5.10
CA ARG A 79 -6.00 7.30 5.38
C ARG A 79 -7.08 8.12 4.67
N PRO A 80 -8.34 7.71 4.81
CA PRO A 80 -9.41 8.36 4.02
C PRO A 80 -9.68 9.80 4.45
N PHE A 81 -9.34 10.15 5.65
CA PHE A 81 -9.63 11.49 6.17
C PHE A 81 -8.36 12.16 6.62
N LYS A 82 -7.47 12.26 5.71
CA LYS A 82 -6.22 12.90 5.97
C LYS A 82 -6.44 14.39 6.21
N ILE A 83 -6.02 14.87 7.32
CA ILE A 83 -6.18 16.28 7.70
C ILE A 83 -4.85 16.98 7.68
#